data_54e8f63dddf6f62705e7f3806b53292c
#
_entry.id   54e8f63dddf6f62705e7f3806b53292c
#
_cell.length_a   1.000
_cell.length_b   1.000
_cell.length_c   1.000
_cell.angle_alpha   90.00
_cell.angle_beta   90.00
_cell.angle_gamma   90.00
#
_symmetry.space_group_name_H-M   'P 1'
#
loop_
_entity.id
_entity.type
_entity.pdbx_description
1 polymer ?
#
loop_
_entity_poly.entity_id
_entity_poly.type
_entity_poly.pdbx_seq_one_letter_code
_entity_poly.pdbx_strand_id
1 'polypeptide(L)'
;MTILAWNETRARALALVLNLFCVLILASRSHLAVAAPSQIVSMEYLFAEAKVELPSQLDNRDWQPFESQKNALSPRRNESLWLRIKVAHSESDPSPTLSFEKIFVRYKLYKDKQLVSEFGSNSGYPGLPPHLITLPADQGNIFYHMRVQSAATRIGPIGAVKIGHRSDFIVDMLKADAVKLFAVSILGLLGVVGLILFFSYRHVLTYLHLAMFSICGMFYLAAGLKLRSVLGINPVWIGNASYIGLYAAPLFFVEFYKNIFALDSLPKYLKVTRFTSLMFLPISLISAPFLSVGLLSLLPAFYAVSVPLFLAVFMHSFRHRGFVEYKRTFHFGFIFLLAAGLWEAANEVRIINSA
;
A
#
# COMPACT_ATOMS: atom_id res chain seq x y z
N MET A 1 -20.11 36.79 -12.84
CA MET A 1 -19.22 35.76 -13.43
C MET A 1 -20.14 34.63 -13.90
N THR A 2 -20.30 34.50 -15.21
CA THR A 2 -21.38 33.74 -15.84
C THR A 2 -21.15 32.24 -15.76
N ILE A 3 -22.23 31.45 -15.60
CA ILE A 3 -22.26 29.98 -15.55
C ILE A 3 -21.50 29.34 -16.72
N LEU A 4 -21.42 30.01 -17.88
CA LEU A 4 -20.65 29.62 -19.06
C LEU A 4 -19.13 29.54 -18.81
N ALA A 5 -18.53 30.53 -18.14
CA ALA A 5 -17.10 30.54 -17.84
C ALA A 5 -16.70 29.41 -16.86
N TRP A 6 -17.62 29.04 -15.99
CA TRP A 6 -17.42 27.96 -15.03
C TRP A 6 -17.44 26.56 -15.68
N ASN A 7 -18.27 26.38 -16.72
CA ASN A 7 -18.32 25.14 -17.50
C ASN A 7 -17.07 24.96 -18.40
N GLU A 8 -16.54 26.04 -18.98
CA GLU A 8 -15.31 25.97 -19.79
C GLU A 8 -14.08 25.59 -18.92
N THR A 9 -13.97 26.14 -17.73
CA THR A 9 -12.84 25.83 -16.82
C THR A 9 -12.89 24.36 -16.38
N ARG A 10 -14.08 23.80 -16.14
CA ARG A 10 -14.27 22.39 -15.83
C ARG A 10 -13.92 21.48 -17.01
N ALA A 11 -14.34 21.84 -18.23
CA ALA A 11 -14.03 21.08 -19.43
C ALA A 11 -12.52 21.05 -19.70
N ARG A 12 -11.83 22.16 -19.49
CA ARG A 12 -10.35 22.26 -19.64
C ARG A 12 -9.62 21.43 -18.58
N ALA A 13 -10.05 21.47 -17.32
CA ALA A 13 -9.47 20.66 -16.23
C ALA A 13 -9.67 19.14 -16.50
N LEU A 14 -10.85 18.73 -16.92
CA LEU A 14 -11.14 17.35 -17.29
C LEU A 14 -10.30 16.88 -18.49
N ALA A 15 -10.18 17.73 -19.52
CA ALA A 15 -9.34 17.45 -20.69
C ALA A 15 -7.86 17.34 -20.33
N LEU A 16 -7.36 18.12 -19.38
CA LEU A 16 -5.98 18.07 -18.91
C LEU A 16 -5.70 16.76 -18.15
N VAL A 17 -6.62 16.33 -17.29
CA VAL A 17 -6.55 15.06 -16.57
C VAL A 17 -6.60 13.88 -17.53
N LEU A 18 -7.50 13.91 -18.53
CA LEU A 18 -7.60 12.86 -19.56
C LEU A 18 -6.35 12.80 -20.44
N ASN A 19 -5.78 13.95 -20.84
CA ASN A 19 -4.54 13.99 -21.60
C ASN A 19 -3.36 13.45 -20.81
N LEU A 20 -3.23 13.79 -19.51
CA LEU A 20 -2.20 13.24 -18.65
C LEU A 20 -2.31 11.71 -18.52
N PHE A 21 -3.52 11.21 -18.41
CA PHE A 21 -3.83 9.78 -18.37
C PHE A 21 -3.49 9.07 -19.69
N CYS A 22 -3.81 9.69 -20.83
CA CYS A 22 -3.46 9.18 -22.17
C CYS A 22 -1.94 9.17 -22.38
N VAL A 23 -1.21 10.19 -21.96
CA VAL A 23 0.26 10.23 -22.03
C VAL A 23 0.88 9.12 -21.18
N LEU A 24 0.38 8.88 -19.98
CA LEU A 24 0.82 7.78 -19.12
C LEU A 24 0.59 6.41 -19.74
N ILE A 25 -0.56 6.19 -20.41
CA ILE A 25 -0.87 4.95 -21.12
C ILE A 25 0.02 4.77 -22.36
N LEU A 26 0.27 5.84 -23.12
CA LEU A 26 1.09 5.79 -24.33
C LEU A 26 2.58 5.59 -24.00
N ALA A 27 3.09 6.21 -22.94
CA ALA A 27 4.46 6.02 -22.46
C ALA A 27 4.75 4.55 -22.02
N SER A 28 3.67 3.78 -21.72
CA SER A 28 3.81 2.39 -21.31
C SER A 28 4.03 1.38 -22.46
N ARG A 29 4.05 1.81 -23.72
CA ARG A 29 4.10 0.90 -24.89
C ARG A 29 5.45 0.78 -25.60
N SER A 30 6.49 1.50 -25.19
CA SER A 30 7.81 1.42 -25.80
C SER A 30 8.56 0.16 -25.31
N HIS A 31 8.32 -0.98 -25.93
CA HIS A 31 9.19 -2.15 -25.82
C HIS A 31 10.33 -2.01 -26.84
N LEU A 32 11.50 -1.60 -26.39
CA LEU A 32 12.73 -1.80 -27.13
C LEU A 32 13.12 -3.29 -27.05
N ALA A 33 13.58 -3.86 -28.18
CA ALA A 33 14.11 -5.21 -28.21
C ALA A 33 15.30 -5.30 -27.26
N VAL A 34 15.17 -6.08 -26.20
CA VAL A 34 16.18 -6.22 -25.15
C VAL A 34 16.94 -7.54 -25.41
N ALA A 35 18.26 -7.46 -25.35
CA ALA A 35 19.15 -8.63 -25.30
C ALA A 35 18.74 -9.56 -24.13
N ALA A 36 19.17 -10.85 -24.21
CA ALA A 36 18.74 -11.84 -23.21
C ALA A 36 18.98 -11.35 -21.77
N PRO A 37 17.94 -11.22 -20.94
CA PRO A 37 18.07 -10.69 -19.59
C PRO A 37 18.81 -11.66 -18.68
N SER A 38 19.41 -11.14 -17.61
CA SER A 38 19.94 -11.96 -16.51
C SER A 38 18.84 -12.86 -15.95
N GLN A 39 19.18 -14.07 -15.51
CA GLN A 39 18.21 -15.07 -15.08
C GLN A 39 18.52 -15.64 -13.70
N ILE A 40 17.49 -15.94 -12.93
CA ILE A 40 17.60 -16.74 -11.71
C ILE A 40 17.68 -18.21 -12.13
N VAL A 41 18.83 -18.85 -11.89
CA VAL A 41 19.09 -20.25 -12.23
C VAL A 41 18.51 -21.19 -11.20
N SER A 42 18.72 -20.89 -9.91
CA SER A 42 18.17 -21.67 -8.81
C SER A 42 17.96 -20.77 -7.59
N MET A 43 17.03 -21.19 -6.74
CA MET A 43 16.82 -20.59 -5.44
C MET A 43 16.66 -21.70 -4.42
N GLU A 44 17.38 -21.61 -3.32
CA GLU A 44 17.43 -22.61 -2.26
C GLU A 44 17.28 -21.91 -0.92
N TYR A 45 16.83 -22.64 0.09
CA TYR A 45 16.65 -22.11 1.43
C TYR A 45 17.23 -23.00 2.52
N LEU A 46 17.53 -22.39 3.64
CA LEU A 46 18.00 -23.04 4.84
C LEU A 46 17.52 -22.26 6.08
N PHE A 47 17.09 -22.97 7.12
CA PHE A 47 16.93 -22.38 8.44
C PHE A 47 18.22 -22.51 9.24
N ALA A 48 18.68 -21.42 9.81
CA ALA A 48 19.85 -21.38 10.67
C ALA A 48 19.55 -20.60 11.94
N GLU A 49 20.31 -20.88 13.01
CA GLU A 49 20.21 -20.11 14.26
C GLU A 49 20.40 -18.60 13.99
N ALA A 50 19.68 -17.78 14.75
CA ALA A 50 19.78 -16.33 14.63
C ALA A 50 21.19 -15.75 14.88
N LYS A 51 22.08 -16.54 15.47
CA LYS A 51 23.50 -16.19 15.69
C LYS A 51 24.35 -16.24 14.42
N VAL A 52 23.91 -16.98 13.40
CA VAL A 52 24.64 -17.08 12.14
C VAL A 52 24.53 -15.77 11.39
N GLU A 53 25.63 -15.05 11.23
CA GLU A 53 25.65 -13.72 10.63
C GLU A 53 26.25 -13.66 9.23
N LEU A 54 27.12 -14.61 8.91
CA LEU A 54 27.83 -14.62 7.62
C LEU A 54 27.53 -15.87 6.81
N PRO A 55 27.42 -15.74 5.47
CA PRO A 55 27.13 -16.86 4.56
C PRO A 55 28.17 -17.99 4.67
N SER A 56 29.44 -17.67 4.86
CA SER A 56 30.53 -18.67 4.96
C SER A 56 30.36 -19.67 6.12
N GLN A 57 29.49 -19.39 7.06
CA GLN A 57 29.16 -20.33 8.16
C GLN A 57 28.14 -21.40 7.71
N LEU A 58 27.64 -21.31 6.47
CA LEU A 58 26.59 -22.16 5.91
C LEU A 58 27.07 -23.06 4.77
N ASP A 59 28.35 -22.97 4.37
CA ASP A 59 28.87 -23.63 3.17
C ASP A 59 28.68 -25.16 3.17
N ASN A 60 28.72 -25.80 4.34
CA ASN A 60 28.60 -27.26 4.51
C ASN A 60 27.19 -27.71 4.97
N ARG A 61 26.16 -26.89 4.79
CA ARG A 61 24.79 -27.20 5.18
C ARG A 61 23.96 -27.71 4.01
N ASP A 62 22.96 -28.53 4.29
CA ASP A 62 22.01 -29.04 3.29
C ASP A 62 20.99 -27.99 2.91
N TRP A 63 21.15 -27.39 1.75
CA TRP A 63 20.22 -26.43 1.18
C TRP A 63 19.04 -27.15 0.51
N GLN A 64 17.82 -26.67 0.75
CA GLN A 64 16.60 -27.21 0.17
C GLN A 64 16.10 -26.30 -0.97
N PRO A 65 15.52 -26.86 -2.05
CA PRO A 65 14.98 -26.06 -3.14
C PRO A 65 13.82 -25.19 -2.63
N PHE A 66 13.82 -23.91 -3.02
CA PHE A 66 12.82 -22.93 -2.64
C PHE A 66 11.82 -22.71 -3.78
N GLU A 67 10.57 -23.09 -3.56
CA GLU A 67 9.46 -22.80 -4.46
C GLU A 67 8.57 -21.71 -3.82
N SER A 68 8.64 -20.49 -4.35
CA SER A 68 8.03 -19.29 -3.77
C SER A 68 6.50 -19.36 -3.53
N GLN A 69 5.82 -20.28 -4.21
CA GLN A 69 4.35 -20.42 -4.10
C GLN A 69 3.92 -21.46 -3.06
N LYS A 70 4.78 -22.40 -2.69
CA LYS A 70 4.42 -23.53 -1.80
C LYS A 70 4.93 -23.37 -0.37
N ASN A 71 5.96 -22.58 -0.17
CA ASN A 71 6.68 -22.60 1.11
C ASN A 71 6.36 -21.35 1.92
N ALA A 72 5.20 -21.36 2.57
CA ALA A 72 5.01 -20.55 3.76
C ALA A 72 5.85 -21.18 4.88
N LEU A 73 7.09 -20.74 4.99
CA LEU A 73 8.04 -21.30 5.93
C LEU A 73 7.74 -20.80 7.34
N SER A 74 7.60 -21.71 8.27
CA SER A 74 7.38 -21.39 9.67
C SER A 74 8.70 -21.55 10.42
N PRO A 75 9.33 -20.45 10.86
CA PRO A 75 10.57 -20.53 11.63
C PRO A 75 10.29 -21.10 13.01
N ARG A 76 11.23 -21.87 13.53
CA ARG A 76 11.28 -22.15 14.97
C ARG A 76 11.72 -20.88 15.71
N ARG A 77 11.40 -20.80 17.00
CA ARG A 77 11.85 -19.68 17.84
C ARG A 77 13.37 -19.51 17.70
N ASN A 78 13.83 -18.30 17.37
CA ASN A 78 15.25 -17.92 17.18
C ASN A 78 15.93 -18.44 15.90
N GLU A 79 15.20 -18.81 14.86
CA GLU A 79 15.78 -19.12 13.55
C GLU A 79 15.67 -17.93 12.58
N SER A 80 16.67 -17.83 11.70
CA SER A 80 16.68 -16.94 10.52
C SER A 80 16.52 -17.79 9.26
N LEU A 81 15.78 -17.31 8.29
CA LEU A 81 15.73 -17.91 6.97
C LEU A 81 16.91 -17.38 6.16
N TRP A 82 17.68 -18.28 5.59
CA TRP A 82 18.66 -17.97 4.58
C TRP A 82 18.17 -18.45 3.22
N LEU A 83 18.30 -17.58 2.22
CA LEU A 83 18.02 -17.89 0.82
C LEU A 83 19.33 -17.80 0.06
N ARG A 84 19.64 -18.81 -0.74
CA ARG A 84 20.76 -18.82 -1.69
C ARG A 84 20.18 -18.69 -3.09
N ILE A 85 20.51 -17.60 -3.77
CA ILE A 85 19.98 -17.24 -5.08
C ILE A 85 21.14 -17.29 -6.08
N LYS A 86 21.08 -18.21 -7.03
CA LYS A 86 22.04 -18.30 -8.11
C LYS A 86 21.55 -17.46 -9.30
N VAL A 87 22.33 -16.47 -9.67
CA VAL A 87 22.03 -15.55 -10.77
C VAL A 87 23.03 -15.76 -11.90
N ALA A 88 22.53 -15.99 -13.11
CA ALA A 88 23.32 -15.89 -14.32
C ALA A 88 23.28 -14.45 -14.82
N HIS A 89 24.40 -13.75 -14.69
CA HIS A 89 24.55 -12.39 -15.20
C HIS A 89 24.73 -12.38 -16.70
N SER A 90 24.05 -11.47 -17.38
CA SER A 90 24.21 -11.24 -18.82
C SER A 90 25.15 -10.06 -19.06
N GLU A 91 26.01 -10.16 -20.07
CA GLU A 91 26.88 -9.05 -20.48
C GLU A 91 26.10 -7.80 -20.91
N SER A 92 24.89 -7.99 -21.41
CA SER A 92 24.01 -6.91 -21.82
C SER A 92 23.28 -6.20 -20.65
N ASP A 93 23.34 -6.75 -19.43
CA ASP A 93 22.71 -6.19 -18.24
C ASP A 93 23.75 -6.05 -17.11
N PRO A 94 24.56 -5.00 -17.15
CA PRO A 94 25.69 -4.84 -16.24
C PRO A 94 25.28 -4.65 -14.78
N SER A 95 24.03 -4.27 -14.52
CA SER A 95 23.52 -4.03 -13.16
C SER A 95 22.10 -4.52 -13.02
N PRO A 96 21.87 -5.84 -13.05
CA PRO A 96 20.53 -6.40 -12.96
C PRO A 96 19.90 -6.08 -11.60
N THR A 97 18.59 -5.91 -11.61
CA THR A 97 17.83 -5.67 -10.41
C THR A 97 17.04 -6.90 -10.01
N LEU A 98 17.23 -7.35 -8.77
CA LEU A 98 16.44 -8.39 -8.14
C LEU A 98 15.18 -7.77 -7.56
N SER A 99 14.02 -8.26 -7.98
CA SER A 99 12.70 -7.78 -7.53
C SER A 99 12.01 -8.83 -6.68
N PHE A 100 11.61 -8.43 -5.49
CA PHE A 100 10.75 -9.20 -4.60
C PHE A 100 9.40 -8.49 -4.49
N GLU A 101 8.31 -9.21 -4.73
CA GLU A 101 6.98 -8.62 -4.61
C GLU A 101 6.69 -8.19 -3.16
N LYS A 102 7.03 -9.05 -2.19
CA LYS A 102 6.96 -8.76 -0.75
C LYS A 102 8.01 -9.59 -0.02
N ILE A 103 8.66 -9.02 0.98
CA ILE A 103 9.53 -9.74 1.92
C ILE A 103 9.08 -9.41 3.33
N PHE A 104 8.94 -10.44 4.18
CA PHE A 104 8.62 -10.21 5.59
C PHE A 104 9.82 -9.60 6.33
N VAL A 105 9.62 -8.39 6.77
CA VAL A 105 10.23 -7.60 7.84
C VAL A 105 11.66 -7.13 7.61
N ARG A 106 12.66 -7.97 7.64
CA ARG A 106 14.07 -7.53 7.58
C ARG A 106 14.87 -8.48 6.73
N TYR A 107 15.78 -7.94 5.94
CA TYR A 107 16.74 -8.75 5.23
C TYR A 107 18.11 -8.09 5.15
N LYS A 108 19.13 -8.92 4.98
CA LYS A 108 20.48 -8.56 4.56
C LYS A 108 20.85 -9.43 3.37
N LEU A 109 21.25 -8.80 2.26
CA LEU A 109 21.70 -9.47 1.06
C LEU A 109 23.21 -9.37 0.98
N TYR A 110 23.87 -10.50 0.79
CA TYR A 110 25.32 -10.62 0.68
C TYR A 110 25.71 -11.20 -0.67
N LYS A 111 26.82 -10.71 -1.22
CA LYS A 111 27.60 -11.38 -2.24
C LYS A 111 28.87 -11.88 -1.54
N ASP A 112 29.07 -13.18 -1.48
CA ASP A 112 30.12 -13.79 -0.64
C ASP A 112 30.05 -13.30 0.81
N LYS A 113 31.00 -12.47 1.24
CA LYS A 113 31.04 -11.85 2.58
C LYS A 113 30.66 -10.37 2.58
N GLN A 114 30.47 -9.78 1.40
CA GLN A 114 30.18 -8.36 1.26
C GLN A 114 28.67 -8.10 1.33
N LEU A 115 28.27 -7.18 2.19
CA LEU A 115 26.88 -6.71 2.28
C LEU A 115 26.54 -5.86 1.04
N VAL A 116 25.56 -6.31 0.25
CA VAL A 116 25.07 -5.62 -0.95
C VAL A 116 23.90 -4.70 -0.62
N SER A 117 22.97 -5.19 0.20
CA SER A 117 21.77 -4.44 0.57
C SER A 117 21.23 -4.88 1.92
N GLU A 118 20.66 -3.93 2.66
CA GLU A 118 19.99 -4.18 3.94
C GLU A 118 18.67 -3.42 3.99
N PHE A 119 17.64 -4.04 4.56
CA PHE A 119 16.36 -3.42 4.80
C PHE A 119 15.78 -3.80 6.16
N GLY A 120 15.16 -2.81 6.81
CA GLY A 120 14.55 -2.97 8.12
C GLY A 120 15.53 -2.76 9.26
N SER A 121 15.31 -1.71 10.05
CA SER A 121 16.06 -1.44 11.28
C SER A 121 15.49 -2.21 12.49
N ASN A 122 16.18 -2.17 13.61
CA ASN A 122 15.73 -2.80 14.86
C ASN A 122 14.48 -2.14 15.48
N SER A 123 14.07 -0.99 14.98
CA SER A 123 12.94 -0.22 15.49
C SER A 123 11.76 -0.24 14.48
N GLY A 124 10.69 -0.94 14.84
CA GLY A 124 9.42 -0.89 14.14
C GLY A 124 9.23 -1.93 13.02
N TYR A 125 7.98 -2.11 12.61
CA TYR A 125 7.59 -2.96 11.49
C TYR A 125 7.60 -2.15 10.19
N PRO A 126 8.49 -2.45 9.22
CA PRO A 126 8.64 -1.65 8.01
C PRO A 126 7.51 -1.90 6.98
N GLY A 127 6.50 -2.70 7.32
CA GLY A 127 5.48 -3.12 6.35
C GLY A 127 5.98 -4.21 5.41
N LEU A 128 5.23 -4.44 4.33
CA LEU A 128 5.54 -5.39 3.25
C LEU A 128 5.69 -4.65 1.91
N PRO A 129 6.65 -3.72 1.76
CA PRO A 129 6.85 -3.07 0.48
C PRO A 129 7.48 -4.05 -0.52
N PRO A 130 7.26 -3.85 -1.82
CA PRO A 130 8.09 -4.50 -2.82
C PRO A 130 9.53 -3.98 -2.72
N HIS A 131 10.48 -4.84 -3.02
CA HIS A 131 11.90 -4.51 -2.94
C HIS A 131 12.55 -4.64 -4.31
N LEU A 132 13.27 -3.59 -4.74
CA LEU A 132 14.11 -3.55 -5.91
C LEU A 132 15.55 -3.39 -5.46
N ILE A 133 16.34 -4.46 -5.59
CA ILE A 133 17.73 -4.50 -5.16
C ILE A 133 18.61 -4.56 -6.40
N THR A 134 19.34 -3.49 -6.69
CA THR A 134 20.30 -3.47 -7.78
C THR A 134 21.53 -4.29 -7.36
N LEU A 135 21.83 -5.31 -8.14
CA LEU A 135 23.00 -6.16 -7.91
C LEU A 135 24.25 -5.51 -8.50
N PRO A 136 25.44 -5.79 -7.93
CA PRO A 136 26.70 -5.36 -8.51
C PRO A 136 26.86 -5.87 -9.94
N ALA A 137 27.57 -5.12 -10.76
CA ALA A 137 27.92 -5.55 -12.10
C ALA A 137 28.94 -6.71 -12.04
N ASP A 138 28.52 -7.85 -12.58
CA ASP A 138 29.31 -9.08 -12.57
C ASP A 138 29.09 -9.89 -13.85
N GLN A 139 29.91 -10.94 -14.04
CA GLN A 139 29.80 -11.87 -15.15
C GLN A 139 29.68 -13.31 -14.67
N GLY A 140 28.90 -14.10 -15.38
CA GLY A 140 28.73 -15.51 -15.11
C GLY A 140 27.73 -15.84 -14.01
N ASN A 141 27.92 -16.99 -13.39
CA ASN A 141 27.03 -17.50 -12.36
C ASN A 141 27.50 -17.07 -10.97
N ILE A 142 26.71 -16.25 -10.29
CA ILE A 142 27.04 -15.73 -8.95
C ILE A 142 25.98 -16.15 -7.94
N PHE A 143 26.42 -16.49 -6.74
CA PHE A 143 25.57 -16.79 -5.61
C PHE A 143 25.39 -15.55 -4.73
N TYR A 144 24.14 -15.21 -4.48
CA TYR A 144 23.73 -14.22 -3.50
C TYR A 144 23.07 -14.91 -2.32
N HIS A 145 23.43 -14.50 -1.11
CA HIS A 145 22.88 -15.03 0.13
C HIS A 145 22.03 -13.96 0.81
N MET A 146 20.76 -14.26 1.01
CA MET A 146 19.84 -13.34 1.68
C MET A 146 19.44 -13.92 3.03
N ARG A 147 19.75 -13.20 4.09
CA ARG A 147 19.27 -13.51 5.44
C ARG A 147 17.97 -12.75 5.69
N VAL A 148 16.91 -13.46 5.98
CA VAL A 148 15.60 -12.87 6.33
C VAL A 148 15.31 -13.15 7.79
N GLN A 149 14.88 -12.11 8.52
CA GLN A 149 14.52 -12.21 9.93
C GLN A 149 13.11 -11.66 10.13
N SER A 150 12.29 -12.37 10.88
CA SER A 150 10.95 -11.95 11.24
C SER A 150 10.54 -12.50 12.59
N ALA A 151 9.74 -11.73 13.30
CA ALA A 151 8.99 -12.20 14.47
C ALA A 151 7.64 -12.81 14.10
N ALA A 152 7.29 -12.82 12.80
CA ALA A 152 6.04 -13.39 12.30
C ALA A 152 6.14 -14.91 12.24
N THR A 153 4.97 -15.57 12.22
CA THR A 153 4.85 -17.03 12.10
C THR A 153 5.26 -17.55 10.73
N ARG A 154 5.33 -16.69 9.75
CA ARG A 154 5.79 -16.98 8.38
C ARG A 154 6.92 -16.06 7.99
N ILE A 155 7.91 -16.59 7.29
CA ILE A 155 9.13 -15.86 6.92
C ILE A 155 9.50 -16.19 5.47
N GLY A 156 9.97 -15.19 4.74
CA GLY A 156 10.47 -15.36 3.37
C GLY A 156 9.80 -14.43 2.36
N PRO A 157 10.20 -14.51 1.10
CA PRO A 157 9.56 -13.77 0.02
C PRO A 157 8.16 -14.36 -0.27
N ILE A 158 7.19 -13.47 -0.46
CA ILE A 158 5.85 -13.79 -0.93
C ILE A 158 5.73 -13.31 -2.37
N GLY A 159 5.20 -14.17 -3.23
CA GLY A 159 5.07 -13.88 -4.65
C GLY A 159 6.33 -14.22 -5.45
N ALA A 160 6.35 -13.80 -6.71
CA ALA A 160 7.45 -14.11 -7.61
C ALA A 160 8.71 -13.30 -7.30
N VAL A 161 9.85 -13.99 -7.25
CA VAL A 161 11.16 -13.35 -7.28
C VAL A 161 11.59 -13.26 -8.75
N LYS A 162 11.91 -12.04 -9.20
CA LYS A 162 12.25 -11.76 -10.59
C LYS A 162 13.57 -11.03 -10.67
N ILE A 163 14.25 -11.16 -11.82
CA ILE A 163 15.45 -10.39 -12.14
C ILE A 163 15.31 -9.74 -13.51
N GLY A 164 15.86 -8.56 -13.69
CA GLY A 164 15.78 -7.81 -14.94
C GLY A 164 16.19 -6.36 -14.78
N HIS A 165 15.89 -5.53 -15.76
CA HIS A 165 16.19 -4.10 -15.68
C HIS A 165 15.27 -3.38 -14.68
N ARG A 166 15.85 -2.46 -13.91
CA ARG A 166 15.13 -1.68 -12.92
C ARG A 166 13.97 -0.87 -13.52
N SER A 167 14.16 -0.34 -14.74
CA SER A 167 13.14 0.41 -15.48
C SER A 167 11.87 -0.41 -15.72
N ASP A 168 12.03 -1.69 -16.08
CA ASP A 168 10.90 -2.56 -16.41
C ASP A 168 10.04 -2.83 -15.17
N PHE A 169 10.70 -3.06 -14.03
CA PHE A 169 9.98 -3.22 -12.76
C PHE A 169 9.26 -1.95 -12.33
N ILE A 170 9.85 -0.76 -12.54
CA ILE A 170 9.19 0.51 -12.25
C ILE A 170 7.95 0.70 -13.15
N VAL A 171 8.07 0.38 -14.44
CA VAL A 171 6.94 0.45 -15.39
C VAL A 171 5.84 -0.54 -14.99
N ASP A 172 6.20 -1.77 -14.61
CA ASP A 172 5.23 -2.75 -14.14
C ASP A 172 4.53 -2.32 -12.85
N MET A 173 5.26 -1.74 -11.90
CA MET A 173 4.69 -1.16 -10.69
C MET A 173 3.75 0.00 -11.01
N LEU A 174 4.14 0.90 -11.92
CA LEU A 174 3.32 2.02 -12.36
C LEU A 174 2.02 1.56 -13.00
N LYS A 175 2.07 0.54 -13.87
CA LYS A 175 0.89 -0.08 -14.47
C LYS A 175 -0.03 -0.70 -13.41
N ALA A 176 0.55 -1.46 -12.48
CA ALA A 176 -0.19 -2.10 -11.40
C ALA A 176 -0.87 -1.09 -10.45
N ASP A 177 -0.21 0.06 -10.24
CA ASP A 177 -0.69 1.10 -9.34
C ASP A 177 -1.54 2.18 -10.05
N ALA A 178 -1.69 2.15 -11.38
CA ALA A 178 -2.32 3.23 -12.16
C ALA A 178 -3.69 3.66 -11.62
N VAL A 179 -4.56 2.71 -11.31
CA VAL A 179 -5.90 2.99 -10.75
C VAL A 179 -5.80 3.59 -9.34
N LYS A 180 -4.91 3.06 -8.50
CA LYS A 180 -4.70 3.59 -7.14
C LYS A 180 -4.09 5.00 -7.18
N LEU A 181 -3.13 5.24 -8.07
CA LEU A 181 -2.53 6.57 -8.28
C LEU A 181 -3.57 7.59 -8.71
N PHE A 182 -4.47 7.23 -9.63
CA PHE A 182 -5.56 8.08 -10.04
C PHE A 182 -6.50 8.41 -8.87
N ALA A 183 -6.88 7.41 -8.08
CA ALA A 183 -7.71 7.60 -6.89
C ALA A 183 -7.02 8.47 -5.84
N VAL A 184 -5.75 8.25 -5.56
CA VAL A 184 -4.92 9.06 -4.64
C VAL A 184 -4.86 10.52 -5.12
N SER A 185 -4.66 10.74 -6.42
CA SER A 185 -4.61 12.09 -7.00
C SER A 185 -5.94 12.82 -6.88
N ILE A 186 -7.06 12.15 -7.16
CA ILE A 186 -8.40 12.73 -6.98
C ILE A 186 -8.67 13.07 -5.52
N LEU A 187 -8.40 12.15 -4.59
CA LEU A 187 -8.61 12.40 -3.17
C LEU A 187 -7.71 13.52 -2.65
N GLY A 188 -6.45 13.58 -3.10
CA GLY A 188 -5.54 14.67 -2.78
C GLY A 188 -6.06 16.02 -3.28
N LEU A 189 -6.51 16.07 -4.53
CA LEU A 189 -7.10 17.27 -5.10
C LEU A 189 -8.36 17.72 -4.35
N LEU A 190 -9.27 16.80 -4.05
CA LEU A 190 -10.48 17.07 -3.27
C LEU A 190 -10.13 17.57 -1.86
N GLY A 191 -9.11 17.00 -1.24
CA GLY A 191 -8.60 17.45 0.04
C GLY A 191 -8.11 18.90 -0.01
N VAL A 192 -7.25 19.23 -0.99
CA VAL A 192 -6.72 20.58 -1.17
C VAL A 192 -7.83 21.60 -1.49
N VAL A 193 -8.71 21.28 -2.45
CA VAL A 193 -9.84 22.14 -2.81
C VAL A 193 -10.77 22.34 -1.62
N GLY A 194 -11.07 21.29 -0.87
CA GLY A 194 -11.88 21.39 0.34
C GLY A 194 -11.27 22.30 1.40
N LEU A 195 -9.95 22.23 1.63
CA LEU A 195 -9.24 23.15 2.52
C LEU A 195 -9.29 24.60 2.02
N ILE A 196 -9.04 24.82 0.74
CA ILE A 196 -9.13 26.18 0.14
C ILE A 196 -10.54 26.76 0.34
N LEU A 197 -11.58 25.97 0.08
CA LEU A 197 -12.96 26.40 0.27
C LEU A 197 -13.28 26.65 1.75
N PHE A 198 -12.76 25.83 2.65
CA PHE A 198 -12.92 26.04 4.10
C PHE A 198 -12.26 27.35 4.54
N PHE A 199 -11.03 27.65 4.11
CA PHE A 199 -10.36 28.89 4.47
C PHE A 199 -11.02 30.13 3.84
N SER A 200 -11.64 29.97 2.66
CA SER A 200 -12.41 31.03 1.99
C SER A 200 -13.79 31.25 2.67
N TYR A 201 -14.42 30.18 3.12
CA TYR A 201 -15.78 30.17 3.70
C TYR A 201 -15.78 29.52 5.08
N ARG A 202 -15.06 30.11 6.04
CA ARG A 202 -14.76 29.56 7.39
C ARG A 202 -15.97 29.06 8.19
N HIS A 203 -17.16 29.58 7.90
CA HIS A 203 -18.42 29.17 8.57
C HIS A 203 -18.99 27.85 8.02
N VAL A 204 -18.46 27.32 6.90
CA VAL A 204 -18.97 26.10 6.28
C VAL A 204 -18.07 24.90 6.61
N LEU A 205 -18.27 24.33 7.78
CA LEU A 205 -17.50 23.17 8.29
C LEU A 205 -17.57 21.93 7.38
N THR A 206 -18.60 21.85 6.52
CA THR A 206 -18.73 20.76 5.54
C THR A 206 -17.51 20.60 4.66
N TYR A 207 -16.89 21.71 4.24
CA TYR A 207 -15.68 21.67 3.41
C TYR A 207 -14.47 21.12 4.17
N LEU A 208 -14.35 21.46 5.47
CA LEU A 208 -13.28 20.90 6.31
C LEU A 208 -13.45 19.39 6.47
N HIS A 209 -14.67 18.92 6.77
CA HIS A 209 -14.91 17.50 6.95
C HIS A 209 -14.69 16.71 5.65
N LEU A 210 -15.10 17.25 4.49
CA LEU A 210 -14.80 16.66 3.19
C LEU A 210 -13.30 16.58 2.93
N ALA A 211 -12.57 17.67 3.21
CA ALA A 211 -11.13 17.72 3.03
C ALA A 211 -10.41 16.68 3.88
N MET A 212 -10.74 16.63 5.17
CA MET A 212 -10.11 15.68 6.11
C MET A 212 -10.44 14.23 5.74
N PHE A 213 -11.68 13.94 5.36
CA PHE A 213 -12.07 12.62 4.86
C PHE A 213 -11.26 12.21 3.63
N SER A 214 -11.12 13.13 2.66
CA SER A 214 -10.36 12.88 1.42
C SER A 214 -8.87 12.67 1.68
N ILE A 215 -8.27 13.47 2.57
CA ILE A 215 -6.86 13.34 2.97
C ILE A 215 -6.62 12.00 3.69
N CYS A 216 -7.51 11.59 4.58
CA CYS A 216 -7.46 10.29 5.24
C CYS A 216 -7.49 9.14 4.23
N GLY A 217 -8.41 9.19 3.26
CA GLY A 217 -8.52 8.21 2.18
C GLY A 217 -7.29 8.20 1.28
N MET A 218 -6.73 9.37 0.97
CA MET A 218 -5.48 9.50 0.20
C MET A 218 -4.33 8.78 0.88
N PHE A 219 -4.09 9.02 2.18
CA PHE A 219 -3.01 8.33 2.91
C PHE A 219 -3.21 6.82 2.98
N TYR A 220 -4.45 6.38 3.19
CA TYR A 220 -4.78 4.96 3.20
C TYR A 220 -4.45 4.27 1.88
N LEU A 221 -4.89 4.84 0.75
CA LEU A 221 -4.61 4.28 -0.58
C LEU A 221 -3.13 4.41 -0.97
N ALA A 222 -2.47 5.52 -0.61
CA ALA A 222 -1.06 5.75 -0.91
C ALA A 222 -0.14 4.71 -0.25
N ALA A 223 -0.50 4.23 0.94
CA ALA A 223 0.24 3.16 1.61
C ALA A 223 0.20 1.82 0.85
N GLY A 224 -0.86 1.57 0.06
CA GLY A 224 -1.00 0.38 -0.77
C GLY A 224 -0.27 0.45 -2.12
N LEU A 225 0.39 1.57 -2.46
CA LEU A 225 1.14 1.71 -3.72
C LEU A 225 2.43 0.90 -3.69
N LYS A 226 2.69 0.13 -4.74
CA LYS A 226 3.98 -0.56 -4.96
C LYS A 226 5.09 0.46 -5.24
N LEU A 227 4.75 1.52 -5.96
CA LEU A 227 5.68 2.58 -6.37
C LEU A 227 6.29 3.35 -5.18
N ARG A 228 5.69 3.33 -4.00
CA ARG A 228 6.23 3.98 -2.79
C ARG A 228 7.66 3.56 -2.45
N SER A 229 8.02 2.31 -2.75
CA SER A 229 9.36 1.78 -2.51
C SER A 229 10.43 2.46 -3.39
N VAL A 230 10.05 2.90 -4.59
CA VAL A 230 10.92 3.63 -5.52
C VAL A 230 11.06 5.09 -5.14
N LEU A 231 9.99 5.66 -4.56
CA LEU A 231 9.96 7.07 -4.12
C LEU A 231 10.76 7.33 -2.83
N GLY A 232 11.31 6.30 -2.20
CA GLY A 232 12.08 6.43 -0.97
C GLY A 232 11.25 6.87 0.25
N ILE A 233 9.93 6.75 0.18
CA ILE A 233 9.05 7.10 1.30
C ILE A 233 9.27 6.08 2.42
N ASN A 234 9.52 6.58 3.64
CA ASN A 234 9.70 5.71 4.79
C ASN A 234 8.45 4.83 5.00
N PRO A 235 8.59 3.49 4.89
CA PRO A 235 7.45 2.57 4.92
C PRO A 235 6.74 2.53 6.27
N VAL A 236 7.44 2.79 7.37
CA VAL A 236 6.86 2.85 8.72
C VAL A 236 5.98 4.09 8.84
N TRP A 237 6.46 5.24 8.37
CA TRP A 237 5.71 6.49 8.45
C TRP A 237 4.42 6.43 7.63
N ILE A 238 4.50 6.02 6.37
CA ILE A 238 3.32 5.95 5.49
C ILE A 238 2.33 4.87 5.98
N GLY A 239 2.84 3.76 6.51
CA GLY A 239 2.01 2.71 7.12
C GLY A 239 1.22 3.24 8.31
N ASN A 240 1.88 3.92 9.24
CA ASN A 240 1.22 4.53 10.40
C ASN A 240 0.20 5.59 9.98
N ALA A 241 0.57 6.48 9.05
CA ALA A 241 -0.34 7.50 8.51
C ALA A 241 -1.59 6.88 7.85
N SER A 242 -1.44 5.73 7.17
CA SER A 242 -2.56 5.03 6.56
C SER A 242 -3.55 4.47 7.57
N TYR A 243 -3.06 3.85 8.65
CA TYR A 243 -3.95 3.32 9.70
C TYR A 243 -4.65 4.45 10.47
N ILE A 244 -3.92 5.52 10.82
CA ILE A 244 -4.52 6.71 11.43
C ILE A 244 -5.60 7.27 10.50
N GLY A 245 -5.30 7.41 9.21
CA GLY A 245 -6.26 7.86 8.20
C GLY A 245 -7.49 6.96 8.11
N LEU A 246 -7.29 5.63 8.06
CA LEU A 246 -8.37 4.66 8.00
C LEU A 246 -9.33 4.77 9.19
N TYR A 247 -8.79 4.89 10.41
CA TYR A 247 -9.61 4.97 11.62
C TYR A 247 -10.25 6.35 11.82
N ALA A 248 -9.63 7.42 11.30
CA ALA A 248 -10.17 8.77 11.34
C ALA A 248 -11.23 9.05 10.26
N ALA A 249 -11.11 8.40 9.09
CA ALA A 249 -12.01 8.65 7.96
C ALA A 249 -13.50 8.56 8.29
N PRO A 250 -14.01 7.54 9.02
CA PRO A 250 -15.41 7.45 9.36
C PRO A 250 -15.89 8.60 10.25
N LEU A 251 -15.04 9.16 11.11
CA LEU A 251 -15.37 10.32 11.94
C LEU A 251 -15.70 11.54 11.05
N PHE A 252 -14.79 11.86 10.13
CA PHE A 252 -14.98 12.99 9.22
C PHE A 252 -16.13 12.75 8.24
N PHE A 253 -16.34 11.50 7.82
CA PHE A 253 -17.47 11.12 6.99
C PHE A 253 -18.81 11.34 7.70
N VAL A 254 -18.94 10.97 8.97
CA VAL A 254 -20.17 11.18 9.76
C VAL A 254 -20.50 12.65 9.89
N GLU A 255 -19.51 13.49 10.18
CA GLU A 255 -19.74 14.93 10.30
C GLU A 255 -20.05 15.57 8.93
N PHE A 256 -19.40 15.15 7.87
CA PHE A 256 -19.71 15.56 6.50
C PHE A 256 -21.16 15.18 6.13
N TYR A 257 -21.55 13.92 6.39
CA TYR A 257 -22.89 13.42 6.13
C TYR A 257 -23.96 14.19 6.91
N LYS A 258 -23.73 14.43 8.21
CA LYS A 258 -24.61 15.23 9.05
C LYS A 258 -24.86 16.61 8.45
N ASN A 259 -23.81 17.27 8.02
CA ASN A 259 -23.90 18.63 7.49
C ASN A 259 -24.59 18.68 6.11
N ILE A 260 -24.29 17.74 5.21
CA ILE A 260 -24.92 17.67 3.88
C ILE A 260 -26.43 17.41 3.98
N PHE A 261 -26.83 16.50 4.87
CA PHE A 261 -28.23 16.15 5.01
C PHE A 261 -28.96 17.00 6.05
N ALA A 262 -28.30 18.07 6.57
CA ALA A 262 -28.84 18.99 7.58
C ALA A 262 -29.55 18.26 8.72
N LEU A 263 -28.90 17.21 9.27
CA LEU A 263 -29.48 16.40 10.33
C LEU A 263 -29.39 17.12 11.68
N ASP A 264 -30.52 17.41 12.32
CA ASP A 264 -30.56 17.99 13.65
C ASP A 264 -29.97 17.08 14.71
N SER A 265 -30.15 15.75 14.55
CA SER A 265 -29.59 14.74 15.42
C SER A 265 -29.04 13.57 14.65
N LEU A 266 -27.91 13.02 15.14
CA LEU A 266 -27.31 11.82 14.54
C LEU A 266 -28.17 10.58 14.82
N PRO A 267 -28.58 9.83 13.77
CA PRO A 267 -29.15 8.49 13.91
C PRO A 267 -28.25 7.55 14.71
N LYS A 268 -28.84 6.53 15.35
CA LYS A 268 -28.09 5.60 16.23
C LYS A 268 -26.85 4.99 15.55
N TYR A 269 -26.97 4.52 14.31
CA TYR A 269 -25.86 3.93 13.56
C TYR A 269 -24.72 4.94 13.27
N LEU A 270 -25.02 6.23 13.01
CA LEU A 270 -23.99 7.26 12.86
C LEU A 270 -23.31 7.59 14.20
N LYS A 271 -24.05 7.55 15.32
CA LYS A 271 -23.45 7.67 16.66
C LYS A 271 -22.50 6.53 16.94
N VAL A 272 -22.86 5.29 16.57
CA VAL A 272 -22.00 4.12 16.71
C VAL A 272 -20.76 4.24 15.83
N THR A 273 -20.89 4.65 14.56
CA THR A 273 -19.75 4.88 13.66
C THR A 273 -18.78 5.91 14.24
N ARG A 274 -19.31 7.03 14.73
CA ARG A 274 -18.49 8.07 15.37
C ARG A 274 -17.78 7.55 16.61
N PHE A 275 -18.49 6.82 17.48
CA PHE A 275 -17.93 6.24 18.70
C PHE A 275 -16.83 5.21 18.36
N THR A 276 -17.06 4.33 17.38
CA THR A 276 -16.08 3.36 16.90
C THR A 276 -14.79 4.06 16.46
N SER A 277 -14.88 5.08 15.62
CA SER A 277 -13.71 5.85 15.19
C SER A 277 -12.99 6.52 16.35
N LEU A 278 -13.74 7.10 17.31
CA LEU A 278 -13.16 7.73 18.49
C LEU A 278 -12.46 6.72 19.42
N MET A 279 -12.85 5.45 19.41
CA MET A 279 -12.15 4.39 20.15
C MET A 279 -10.90 3.90 19.43
N PHE A 280 -10.98 3.65 18.12
CA PHE A 280 -9.86 3.12 17.36
C PHE A 280 -8.75 4.15 17.10
N LEU A 281 -9.10 5.44 16.95
CA LEU A 281 -8.14 6.50 16.67
C LEU A 281 -7.08 6.67 17.78
N PRO A 282 -7.44 6.83 19.07
CA PRO A 282 -6.45 6.88 20.15
C PRO A 282 -5.60 5.61 20.25
N ILE A 283 -6.23 4.44 20.09
CA ILE A 283 -5.51 3.16 20.11
C ILE A 283 -4.47 3.14 18.99
N SER A 284 -4.81 3.62 17.80
CA SER A 284 -3.87 3.70 16.67
C SER A 284 -2.74 4.70 16.92
N LEU A 285 -3.04 5.86 17.49
CA LEU A 285 -2.04 6.89 17.80
C LEU A 285 -1.04 6.43 18.87
N ILE A 286 -1.51 5.73 19.90
CA ILE A 286 -0.68 5.22 20.98
C ILE A 286 0.15 4.03 20.50
N SER A 287 -0.42 3.16 19.67
CA SER A 287 0.25 1.94 19.22
C SER A 287 1.16 2.15 18.00
N ALA A 288 0.98 3.22 17.22
CA ALA A 288 1.77 3.50 16.03
C ALA A 288 3.29 3.50 16.27
N PRO A 289 3.84 4.13 17.32
CA PRO A 289 5.27 4.10 17.58
C PRO A 289 5.80 2.75 18.09
N PHE A 290 4.93 1.91 18.69
CA PHE A 290 5.36 0.71 19.41
C PHE A 290 4.94 -0.61 18.77
N LEU A 291 3.82 -0.64 18.05
CA LEU A 291 3.12 -1.88 17.69
C LEU A 291 2.47 -1.81 16.30
N SER A 292 3.25 -1.61 15.26
CA SER A 292 2.74 -1.71 13.88
C SER A 292 2.07 -3.07 13.59
N VAL A 293 2.51 -4.15 14.23
CA VAL A 293 1.85 -5.47 14.15
C VAL A 293 0.50 -5.47 14.88
N GLY A 294 0.38 -4.75 16.00
CA GLY A 294 -0.87 -4.64 16.75
C GLY A 294 -1.96 -3.89 15.98
N LEU A 295 -1.60 -2.87 15.19
CA LEU A 295 -2.55 -2.15 14.35
C LEU A 295 -3.13 -3.02 13.25
N LEU A 296 -2.32 -3.89 12.64
CA LEU A 296 -2.78 -4.85 11.64
C LEU A 296 -3.77 -5.86 12.23
N SER A 297 -3.56 -6.31 13.47
CA SER A 297 -4.47 -7.26 14.14
C SER A 297 -5.84 -6.67 14.48
N LEU A 298 -5.94 -5.34 14.62
CA LEU A 298 -7.22 -4.64 14.85
C LEU A 298 -8.03 -4.42 13.58
N LEU A 299 -7.42 -4.57 12.42
CA LEU A 299 -8.04 -4.29 11.12
C LEU A 299 -9.29 -5.14 10.85
N PRO A 300 -9.31 -6.48 11.08
CA PRO A 300 -10.50 -7.29 10.90
C PRO A 300 -11.67 -6.84 11.79
N ALA A 301 -11.38 -6.51 13.06
CA ALA A 301 -12.39 -6.02 13.98
C ALA A 301 -12.97 -4.67 13.54
N PHE A 302 -12.11 -3.76 13.06
CA PHE A 302 -12.55 -2.49 12.50
C PHE A 302 -13.45 -2.67 11.27
N TYR A 303 -13.08 -3.52 10.32
CA TYR A 303 -13.90 -3.80 9.14
C TYR A 303 -15.22 -4.47 9.49
N ALA A 304 -15.22 -5.44 10.41
CA ALA A 304 -16.43 -6.11 10.88
C ALA A 304 -17.48 -5.14 11.43
N VAL A 305 -17.04 -4.04 12.05
CA VAL A 305 -17.93 -3.01 12.57
C VAL A 305 -18.23 -1.95 11.51
N SER A 306 -17.23 -1.47 10.79
CA SER A 306 -17.36 -0.32 9.89
C SER A 306 -18.16 -0.64 8.63
N VAL A 307 -17.99 -1.82 8.02
CA VAL A 307 -18.68 -2.19 6.78
C VAL A 307 -20.20 -2.23 6.96
N PRO A 308 -20.79 -2.91 7.98
CA PRO A 308 -22.22 -2.87 8.24
C PRO A 308 -22.76 -1.46 8.53
N LEU A 309 -21.96 -0.65 9.22
CA LEU A 309 -22.35 0.74 9.53
C LEU A 309 -22.40 1.60 8.27
N PHE A 310 -21.42 1.47 7.38
CA PHE A 310 -21.45 2.16 6.09
C PHE A 310 -22.62 1.71 5.21
N LEU A 311 -22.96 0.42 5.21
CA LEU A 311 -24.17 -0.08 4.55
C LEU A 311 -25.45 0.53 5.15
N ALA A 312 -25.53 0.65 6.48
CA ALA A 312 -26.66 1.28 7.14
C ALA A 312 -26.79 2.77 6.78
N VAL A 313 -25.67 3.50 6.69
CA VAL A 313 -25.63 4.89 6.19
C VAL A 313 -26.16 4.98 4.77
N PHE A 314 -25.69 4.08 3.92
CA PHE A 314 -26.12 4.00 2.51
C PHE A 314 -27.62 3.78 2.40
N MET A 315 -28.16 2.78 3.10
CA MET A 315 -29.60 2.49 3.12
C MET A 315 -30.44 3.66 3.65
N HIS A 316 -29.92 4.34 4.68
CA HIS A 316 -30.60 5.52 5.21
C HIS A 316 -30.62 6.69 4.21
N SER A 317 -29.56 6.90 3.46
CA SER A 317 -29.47 7.97 2.47
C SER A 317 -30.54 7.85 1.37
N PHE A 318 -30.98 6.63 1.04
CA PHE A 318 -32.11 6.42 0.13
C PHE A 318 -33.44 6.82 0.72
N ARG A 319 -33.63 6.60 2.02
CA ARG A 319 -34.92 6.85 2.70
C ARG A 319 -35.09 8.33 3.09
N HIS A 320 -33.99 9.05 3.26
CA HIS A 320 -34.04 10.45 3.68
C HIS A 320 -34.48 11.35 2.53
N ARG A 321 -35.53 12.19 2.76
CA ARG A 321 -36.12 13.06 1.72
C ARG A 321 -35.39 14.41 1.55
N GLY A 322 -34.36 14.70 2.34
CA GLY A 322 -33.61 15.96 2.27
C GLY A 322 -32.71 16.06 1.04
N PHE A 323 -32.53 17.26 0.54
CA PHE A 323 -31.63 17.65 -0.57
C PHE A 323 -31.63 16.74 -1.80
N VAL A 324 -32.74 16.77 -2.56
CA VAL A 324 -32.95 15.91 -3.75
C VAL A 324 -31.89 16.14 -4.84
N GLU A 325 -31.38 17.36 -5.01
CA GLU A 325 -30.43 17.73 -6.07
C GLU A 325 -29.07 17.02 -5.95
N TYR A 326 -28.52 16.89 -4.74
CA TYR A 326 -27.22 16.27 -4.52
C TYR A 326 -27.29 14.78 -4.25
N LYS A 327 -28.49 14.25 -4.08
CA LYS A 327 -28.70 12.86 -3.67
C LYS A 327 -28.13 11.85 -4.68
N ARG A 328 -28.35 12.09 -5.99
CA ARG A 328 -27.85 11.19 -7.05
C ARG A 328 -26.32 11.19 -7.10
N THR A 329 -25.69 12.35 -7.04
CA THR A 329 -24.24 12.47 -7.06
C THR A 329 -23.62 11.85 -5.83
N PHE A 330 -24.22 12.06 -4.64
CA PHE A 330 -23.79 11.44 -3.40
C PHE A 330 -23.88 9.92 -3.47
N HIS A 331 -25.02 9.35 -3.94
CA HIS A 331 -25.18 7.91 -4.03
C HIS A 331 -24.17 7.30 -5.00
N PHE A 332 -23.95 7.92 -6.15
CA PHE A 332 -22.99 7.43 -7.13
C PHE A 332 -21.57 7.40 -6.53
N GLY A 333 -21.13 8.50 -5.93
CA GLY A 333 -19.82 8.56 -5.26
C GLY A 333 -19.70 7.57 -4.09
N PHE A 334 -20.79 7.40 -3.33
CA PHE A 334 -20.79 6.48 -2.19
C PHE A 334 -20.78 5.01 -2.61
N ILE A 335 -21.51 4.62 -3.68
CA ILE A 335 -21.44 3.27 -4.26
C ILE A 335 -20.01 2.96 -4.69
N PHE A 336 -19.36 3.90 -5.37
CA PHE A 336 -17.99 3.74 -5.80
C PHE A 336 -17.02 3.57 -4.63
N LEU A 337 -17.16 4.39 -3.59
CA LEU A 337 -16.36 4.30 -2.37
C LEU A 337 -16.57 2.96 -1.65
N LEU A 338 -17.83 2.52 -1.54
CA LEU A 338 -18.19 1.25 -0.90
C LEU A 338 -17.59 0.07 -1.66
N ALA A 339 -17.71 0.06 -2.99
CA ALA A 339 -17.15 -0.98 -3.83
C ALA A 339 -15.62 -1.04 -3.72
N ALA A 340 -14.95 0.11 -3.73
CA ALA A 340 -13.50 0.20 -3.54
C ALA A 340 -13.07 -0.26 -2.14
N GLY A 341 -13.80 0.13 -1.09
CA GLY A 341 -13.54 -0.30 0.29
C GLY A 341 -13.74 -1.80 0.50
N LEU A 342 -14.79 -2.38 -0.06
CA LEU A 342 -15.05 -3.82 0.00
C LEU A 342 -13.97 -4.62 -0.75
N TRP A 343 -13.55 -4.12 -1.92
CA TRP A 343 -12.47 -4.72 -2.69
C TRP A 343 -11.15 -4.74 -1.90
N GLU A 344 -10.80 -3.61 -1.29
CA GLU A 344 -9.57 -3.50 -0.49
C GLU A 344 -9.65 -4.37 0.77
N ALA A 345 -10.79 -4.38 1.48
CA ALA A 345 -11.01 -5.25 2.62
C ALA A 345 -10.87 -6.75 2.26
N ALA A 346 -11.39 -7.16 1.10
CA ALA A 346 -11.25 -8.52 0.60
C ALA A 346 -9.78 -8.88 0.29
N ASN A 347 -9.01 -7.94 -0.24
CA ASN A 347 -7.59 -8.12 -0.50
C ASN A 347 -6.78 -8.22 0.80
N GLU A 348 -7.07 -7.39 1.80
CA GLU A 348 -6.41 -7.43 3.11
C GLU A 348 -6.71 -8.74 3.84
N VAL A 349 -7.96 -9.21 3.84
CA VAL A 349 -8.33 -10.50 4.42
C VAL A 349 -7.62 -11.66 3.72
N ARG A 350 -7.46 -11.62 2.40
CA ARG A 350 -6.66 -12.60 1.67
C ARG A 350 -5.21 -12.59 2.11
N ILE A 351 -4.60 -11.43 2.26
CA ILE A 351 -3.22 -11.30 2.73
C ILE A 351 -3.07 -11.87 4.14
N ILE A 352 -4.00 -11.56 5.05
CA ILE A 352 -3.98 -12.06 6.43
C ILE A 352 -4.13 -13.59 6.46
N ASN A 353 -5.03 -14.16 5.66
CA ASN A 353 -5.24 -15.60 5.60
C ASN A 353 -4.14 -16.35 4.83
N SER A 354 -3.41 -15.67 3.95
CA SER A 354 -2.26 -16.23 3.24
C SER A 354 -0.93 -16.02 3.99
N ALA A 355 -0.93 -15.17 4.99
CA ALA A 355 0.19 -14.92 5.90
C ALA A 355 0.08 -15.77 7.17
#